data_35c54cab577ee7f5306849d3a0cc6cb9
#
_entry.id   35c54cab577ee7f5306849d3a0cc6cb9
#
_cell.length_a   1.000
_cell.length_b   1.000
_cell.length_c   1.000
_cell.angle_alpha   90.00
_cell.angle_beta   90.00
_cell.angle_gamma   90.00
#
_symmetry.space_group_name_H-M   'P 1'
#
loop_
_entity.id
_entity.type
_entity.pdbx_description
1 polymer ?
#
loop_
_entity_poly.entity_id
_entity_poly.type
_entity_poly.pdbx_seq_one_letter_code
_entity_poly.pdbx_strand_id
1 'polypeptide(L)'
;NDETPVLLGYSLGKSQEILTHLAQAGLPISLHSAAWKLTKVYESLGKVFPPHEKLEEEAPRGRVLICPPSVTRSATMRSLGKTRVAMLTGWAMDPGCRFQHQAHAAFPLSDHADYDELVEMVKRVNPKRVYTLHGFASEFAQTLRELGFNAQALSEEDQLSLGLVFQRGSSARLAPAAPPAPRGEEV
;
A
#
# COMPACT_ATOMS: atom_id res chain seq x y z
N ASN A 1 -27.03 5.84 19.47
CA ASN A 1 -26.14 4.86 20.10
C ASN A 1 -24.91 5.61 20.57
N ASP A 2 -24.51 5.39 21.82
CA ASP A 2 -23.35 6.05 22.44
C ASP A 2 -22.03 5.29 22.13
N GLU A 3 -21.84 4.92 20.85
CA GLU A 3 -20.68 4.20 20.35
C GLU A 3 -19.91 5.06 19.34
N THR A 4 -18.59 5.11 19.45
CA THR A 4 -17.72 5.78 18.47
C THR A 4 -17.46 4.84 17.28
N PRO A 5 -17.87 5.21 16.05
CA PRO A 5 -17.54 4.42 14.86
C PRO A 5 -16.05 4.55 14.56
N VAL A 6 -15.38 3.41 14.38
CA VAL A 6 -13.95 3.33 14.04
C VAL A 6 -13.79 2.53 12.76
N LEU A 7 -13.24 3.15 11.73
CA LEU A 7 -12.94 2.56 10.43
C LEU A 7 -11.44 2.29 10.36
N LEU A 8 -11.09 1.01 10.24
CA LEU A 8 -9.70 0.57 10.14
C LEU A 8 -9.29 0.48 8.67
N GLY A 9 -8.25 1.24 8.31
CA GLY A 9 -7.60 1.19 7.01
C GLY A 9 -6.13 1.58 7.13
N TYR A 10 -5.28 1.07 6.26
CA TYR A 10 -3.88 1.46 6.25
C TYR A 10 -3.72 2.97 6.08
N SER A 11 -2.70 3.55 6.74
CA SER A 11 -2.52 5.00 6.80
C SER A 11 -2.27 5.66 5.45
N LEU A 12 -1.61 4.94 4.52
CA LEU A 12 -1.37 5.39 3.15
C LEU A 12 -2.37 4.71 2.20
N GLY A 13 -2.98 5.46 1.31
CA GLY A 13 -3.94 5.01 0.30
C GLY A 13 -5.32 4.74 0.92
N LYS A 14 -5.46 3.67 1.70
CA LYS A 14 -6.74 3.21 2.23
C LYS A 14 -7.46 4.23 3.12
N SER A 15 -6.76 4.91 4.00
CA SER A 15 -7.37 5.96 4.85
C SER A 15 -7.90 7.12 4.01
N GLN A 16 -7.21 7.51 2.94
CA GLN A 16 -7.61 8.57 2.03
C GLN A 16 -8.79 8.15 1.15
N GLU A 17 -8.83 6.89 0.75
CA GLU A 17 -9.95 6.30 0.02
C GLU A 17 -11.23 6.29 0.89
N ILE A 18 -11.12 5.79 2.13
CA ILE A 18 -12.23 5.82 3.11
C ILE A 18 -12.73 7.25 3.31
N LEU A 19 -11.82 8.20 3.50
CA LEU A 19 -12.15 9.61 3.69
C LEU A 19 -12.92 10.17 2.47
N THR A 20 -12.50 9.82 1.27
CA THR A 20 -13.19 10.22 0.02
C THR A 20 -14.61 9.65 -0.05
N HIS A 21 -14.80 8.39 0.30
CA HIS A 21 -16.13 7.77 0.31
C HIS A 21 -17.08 8.35 1.35
N LEU A 22 -16.56 8.92 2.42
CA LEU A 22 -17.37 9.59 3.45
C LEU A 22 -17.77 11.04 3.08
N ALA A 23 -17.34 11.56 1.93
CA ALA A 23 -17.58 12.95 1.53
C ALA A 23 -19.07 13.35 1.54
N GLN A 24 -19.95 12.43 1.20
CA GLN A 24 -21.41 12.69 1.13
C GLN A 24 -22.15 12.33 2.42
N ALA A 25 -21.44 11.75 3.42
CA ALA A 25 -22.08 11.29 4.65
C ALA A 25 -22.44 12.42 5.62
N GLY A 26 -21.84 13.60 5.46
CA GLY A 26 -22.07 14.75 6.34
C GLY A 26 -21.62 14.52 7.79
N LEU A 27 -20.77 13.54 8.03
CA LEU A 27 -20.31 13.16 9.37
C LEU A 27 -19.02 13.89 9.73
N PRO A 28 -18.85 14.33 10.98
CA PRO A 28 -17.58 14.82 11.45
C PRO A 28 -16.57 13.67 11.51
N ILE A 29 -15.38 13.87 10.93
CA ILE A 29 -14.36 12.84 10.76
C ILE A 29 -13.09 13.25 11.50
N SER A 30 -12.48 12.28 12.22
CA SER A 30 -11.16 12.44 12.82
C SER A 30 -10.20 11.36 12.28
N LEU A 31 -8.98 11.77 11.96
CA LEU A 31 -7.94 10.91 11.46
C LEU A 31 -6.88 10.65 12.54
N HIS A 32 -6.52 9.40 12.74
CA HIS A 32 -5.33 9.06 13.51
C HIS A 32 -4.09 9.81 12.95
N SER A 33 -3.16 10.19 13.82
CA SER A 33 -2.00 11.02 13.47
C SER A 33 -1.21 10.54 12.26
N ALA A 34 -1.05 9.22 12.09
CA ALA A 34 -0.35 8.63 10.95
C ALA A 34 -1.12 8.85 9.64
N ALA A 35 -2.44 8.59 9.62
CA ALA A 35 -3.29 8.83 8.46
C ALA A 35 -3.38 10.33 8.14
N TRP A 36 -3.53 11.18 9.18
CA TRP A 36 -3.61 12.63 9.01
C TRP A 36 -2.36 13.21 8.34
N LYS A 37 -1.15 12.82 8.80
CA LYS A 37 0.11 13.28 8.19
C LYS A 37 0.17 12.96 6.69
N LEU A 38 -0.21 11.75 6.30
CA LEU A 38 -0.22 11.34 4.90
C LEU A 38 -1.31 12.06 4.11
N THR A 39 -2.50 12.26 4.68
CA THR A 39 -3.58 13.04 4.06
C THR A 39 -3.13 14.47 3.74
N LYS A 40 -2.35 15.11 4.63
CA LYS A 40 -1.76 16.44 4.35
C LYS A 40 -0.80 16.44 3.17
N VAL A 41 -0.08 15.34 2.92
CA VAL A 41 0.74 15.20 1.69
C VAL A 41 -0.15 15.17 0.45
N TYR A 42 -1.23 14.38 0.45
CA TYR A 42 -2.20 14.36 -0.66
C TYR A 42 -2.80 15.74 -0.94
N GLU A 43 -3.15 16.48 0.12
CA GLU A 43 -3.68 17.85 -0.01
C GLU A 43 -2.64 18.80 -0.62
N SER A 44 -1.38 18.70 -0.22
CA SER A 44 -0.29 19.50 -0.78
C SER A 44 -0.05 19.23 -2.27
N LEU A 45 -0.47 18.05 -2.75
CA LEU A 45 -0.44 17.65 -4.16
C LEU A 45 -1.76 17.96 -4.91
N GLY A 46 -2.66 18.74 -4.29
CA GLY A 46 -3.91 19.20 -4.90
C GLY A 46 -5.11 18.27 -4.73
N LYS A 47 -5.01 17.18 -3.94
CA LYS A 47 -6.17 16.33 -3.64
C LYS A 47 -7.07 17.02 -2.64
N VAL A 48 -8.37 17.11 -2.95
CA VAL A 48 -9.39 17.68 -2.06
C VAL A 48 -10.10 16.55 -1.32
N PHE A 49 -10.25 16.69 -0.01
CA PHE A 49 -10.98 15.78 0.87
C PHE A 49 -12.13 16.50 1.58
N PRO A 50 -13.13 15.75 2.10
CA PRO A 50 -14.16 16.33 2.97
C PRO A 50 -13.53 16.91 4.24
N PRO A 51 -14.24 17.80 4.97
CA PRO A 51 -13.77 18.33 6.24
C PRO A 51 -13.37 17.20 7.21
N HIS A 52 -12.18 17.28 7.76
CA HIS A 52 -11.64 16.32 8.70
C HIS A 52 -10.65 16.99 9.64
N GLU A 53 -10.44 16.38 10.80
CA GLU A 53 -9.53 16.86 11.84
C GLU A 53 -8.53 15.77 12.22
N LYS A 54 -7.43 16.17 12.81
CA LYS A 54 -6.52 15.25 13.48
C LYS A 54 -7.15 14.78 14.79
N LEU A 55 -7.07 13.49 15.09
CA LEU A 55 -7.47 12.95 16.37
C LEU A 55 -6.57 13.55 17.48
N GLU A 56 -7.16 14.23 18.42
CA GLU A 56 -6.54 14.70 19.65
C GLU A 56 -6.65 13.60 20.75
N GLU A 57 -5.96 13.83 21.88
CA GLU A 57 -5.95 12.86 23.00
C GLU A 57 -7.33 12.57 23.57
N GLU A 58 -8.18 13.60 23.64
CA GLU A 58 -9.59 13.48 23.96
C GLU A 58 -10.42 13.45 22.67
N ALA A 59 -10.77 12.25 22.22
CA ALA A 59 -11.58 12.08 21.02
C ALA A 59 -13.01 12.62 21.29
N PRO A 60 -13.45 13.67 20.58
CA PRO A 60 -14.80 14.17 20.76
C PRO A 60 -15.81 13.13 20.31
N ARG A 61 -16.87 12.93 21.12
CA ARG A 61 -17.98 12.01 20.82
C ARG A 61 -18.69 12.41 19.52
N GLY A 62 -19.30 11.46 18.87
CA GLY A 62 -20.12 11.69 17.68
C GLY A 62 -19.31 11.85 16.38
N ARG A 63 -18.03 11.52 16.37
CA ARG A 63 -17.17 11.51 15.18
C ARG A 63 -16.88 10.13 14.67
N VAL A 64 -16.68 10.01 13.36
CA VAL A 64 -16.11 8.81 12.73
C VAL A 64 -14.59 8.89 12.82
N LEU A 65 -13.96 7.87 13.35
CA LEU A 65 -12.51 7.79 13.46
C LEU A 65 -11.94 6.87 12.39
N ILE A 66 -10.97 7.37 11.62
CA ILE A 66 -10.20 6.55 10.66
C ILE A 66 -8.81 6.30 11.22
N CYS A 67 -8.45 5.03 11.40
CA CYS A 67 -7.21 4.58 12.04
C CYS A 67 -6.54 3.44 11.27
N PRO A 68 -5.20 3.29 11.36
CA PRO A 68 -4.55 2.07 10.94
C PRO A 68 -4.87 0.89 11.86
N PRO A 69 -4.88 -0.36 11.35
CA PRO A 69 -5.21 -1.54 12.17
C PRO A 69 -4.30 -1.74 13.39
N SER A 70 -3.07 -1.24 13.34
CA SER A 70 -2.10 -1.33 14.43
C SER A 70 -2.55 -0.64 15.73
N VAL A 71 -3.50 0.30 15.65
CA VAL A 71 -3.96 1.04 16.85
C VAL A 71 -5.05 0.33 17.66
N THR A 72 -5.59 -0.79 17.19
CA THR A 72 -6.69 -1.50 17.88
C THR A 72 -6.38 -1.85 19.33
N ARG A 73 -5.10 -2.04 19.68
CA ARG A 73 -4.64 -2.35 21.04
C ARG A 73 -4.00 -1.15 21.76
N SER A 74 -4.05 0.04 21.19
CA SER A 74 -3.42 1.24 21.75
C SER A 74 -4.18 1.82 22.94
N ALA A 75 -3.51 2.71 23.70
CA ALA A 75 -4.16 3.50 24.74
C ALA A 75 -5.27 4.39 24.15
N THR A 76 -5.05 4.96 22.98
CA THR A 76 -6.05 5.78 22.26
C THR A 76 -7.36 5.01 22.03
N MET A 77 -7.29 3.75 21.59
CA MET A 77 -8.51 2.94 21.42
C MET A 77 -9.23 2.69 22.74
N ARG A 78 -8.48 2.47 23.82
CA ARG A 78 -9.06 2.26 25.16
C ARG A 78 -9.74 3.52 25.74
N SER A 79 -9.22 4.71 25.41
CA SER A 79 -9.80 5.99 25.89
C SER A 79 -11.09 6.38 25.16
N LEU A 80 -11.38 5.82 23.97
CA LEU A 80 -12.60 6.11 23.21
C LEU A 80 -13.90 5.60 23.87
N GLY A 81 -13.80 4.75 24.89
CA GLY A 81 -14.96 4.11 25.50
C GLY A 81 -15.58 3.03 24.60
N LYS A 82 -16.92 3.05 24.43
CA LYS A 82 -17.59 2.09 23.56
C LYS A 82 -17.33 2.43 22.08
N THR A 83 -16.78 1.48 21.34
CA THR A 83 -16.47 1.62 19.92
C THR A 83 -17.19 0.60 19.07
N ARG A 84 -17.53 0.99 17.85
CA ARG A 84 -18.01 0.11 16.79
C ARG A 84 -16.96 0.07 15.70
N VAL A 85 -16.19 -1.00 15.63
CA VAL A 85 -15.02 -1.14 14.77
C VAL A 85 -15.40 -1.86 13.48
N ALA A 86 -15.02 -1.28 12.34
CA ALA A 86 -15.12 -1.93 11.03
C ALA A 86 -13.74 -1.95 10.35
N MET A 87 -13.36 -3.08 9.77
CA MET A 87 -12.17 -3.23 8.94
C MET A 87 -12.53 -3.04 7.47
N LEU A 88 -11.80 -2.16 6.76
CA LEU A 88 -11.94 -1.94 5.34
C LEU A 88 -10.70 -2.46 4.62
N THR A 89 -10.86 -3.55 3.86
CA THR A 89 -9.75 -4.27 3.23
C THR A 89 -10.22 -5.13 2.07
N GLY A 90 -9.36 -5.41 1.10
CA GLY A 90 -9.63 -6.41 0.06
C GLY A 90 -9.86 -7.82 0.61
N TRP A 91 -9.32 -8.13 1.78
CA TRP A 91 -9.50 -9.42 2.46
C TRP A 91 -10.84 -9.58 3.20
N ALA A 92 -11.72 -8.59 3.16
CA ALA A 92 -13.01 -8.65 3.88
C ALA A 92 -13.94 -9.79 3.45
N MET A 93 -13.68 -10.39 2.28
CA MET A 93 -14.39 -11.59 1.81
C MET A 93 -13.99 -12.86 2.57
N ASP A 94 -12.83 -12.86 3.25
CA ASP A 94 -12.43 -13.94 4.15
C ASP A 94 -13.23 -13.85 5.46
N PRO A 95 -13.99 -14.89 5.84
CA PRO A 95 -14.74 -14.92 7.09
C PRO A 95 -13.89 -14.70 8.35
N GLY A 96 -12.60 -15.03 8.30
CA GLY A 96 -11.63 -14.82 9.39
C GLY A 96 -11.19 -13.38 9.57
N CYS A 97 -11.32 -12.53 8.56
CA CYS A 97 -10.78 -11.17 8.53
C CYS A 97 -11.20 -10.32 9.74
N ARG A 98 -12.50 -10.30 10.08
CA ARG A 98 -13.00 -9.51 11.21
C ARG A 98 -12.42 -9.95 12.56
N PHE A 99 -12.14 -11.25 12.73
CA PHE A 99 -11.59 -11.79 13.97
C PHE A 99 -10.12 -11.44 14.15
N GLN A 100 -9.34 -11.49 13.07
CA GLN A 100 -7.93 -11.09 13.07
C GLN A 100 -7.73 -9.64 13.51
N HIS A 101 -8.66 -8.76 13.12
CA HIS A 101 -8.63 -7.33 13.43
C HIS A 101 -9.50 -6.93 14.63
N GLN A 102 -10.12 -7.88 15.32
CA GLN A 102 -11.05 -7.64 16.43
C GLN A 102 -12.15 -6.64 16.03
N ALA A 103 -12.60 -6.74 14.78
CA ALA A 103 -13.60 -5.85 14.20
C ALA A 103 -15.01 -6.43 14.34
N HIS A 104 -16.01 -5.58 14.52
CA HIS A 104 -17.42 -5.95 14.56
C HIS A 104 -17.95 -6.23 13.15
N ALA A 105 -17.36 -5.60 12.13
CA ALA A 105 -17.70 -5.79 10.73
C ALA A 105 -16.43 -5.72 9.85
N ALA A 106 -16.48 -6.30 8.66
CA ALA A 106 -15.48 -6.10 7.60
C ALA A 106 -16.20 -5.75 6.30
N PHE A 107 -15.66 -4.78 5.57
CA PHE A 107 -16.21 -4.34 4.30
C PHE A 107 -15.13 -4.43 3.21
N PRO A 108 -15.46 -4.97 2.02
CA PRO A 108 -14.52 -5.05 0.92
C PRO A 108 -14.22 -3.65 0.38
N LEU A 109 -12.96 -3.26 0.51
CA LEU A 109 -12.41 -2.05 -0.07
C LEU A 109 -10.97 -2.33 -0.41
N SER A 110 -10.63 -2.34 -1.70
CA SER A 110 -9.28 -2.61 -2.20
C SER A 110 -8.78 -1.42 -3.01
N ASP A 111 -7.55 -1.00 -2.75
CA ASP A 111 -6.76 -0.05 -3.53
C ASP A 111 -5.74 -0.76 -4.43
N HIS A 112 -5.82 -2.08 -4.49
CA HIS A 112 -5.04 -2.91 -5.42
C HIS A 112 -5.86 -3.17 -6.67
N ALA A 113 -5.18 -3.24 -7.80
CA ALA A 113 -5.77 -3.71 -9.04
C ALA A 113 -6.31 -5.15 -8.87
N ASP A 114 -7.48 -5.41 -9.43
CA ASP A 114 -8.02 -6.75 -9.51
C ASP A 114 -7.40 -7.54 -10.68
N TYR A 115 -7.86 -8.76 -10.88
CA TYR A 115 -7.32 -9.65 -11.90
C TYR A 115 -7.49 -9.08 -13.32
N ASP A 116 -8.66 -8.55 -13.63
CA ASP A 116 -8.97 -8.01 -14.95
C ASP A 116 -8.20 -6.72 -15.23
N GLU A 117 -8.04 -5.88 -14.21
CA GLU A 117 -7.24 -4.67 -14.26
C GLU A 117 -5.75 -4.98 -14.46
N LEU A 118 -5.22 -6.04 -13.83
CA LEU A 118 -3.85 -6.50 -14.05
C LEU A 118 -3.65 -6.99 -15.49
N VAL A 119 -4.59 -7.77 -16.05
CA VAL A 119 -4.56 -8.20 -17.44
C VAL A 119 -4.60 -7.01 -18.39
N GLU A 120 -5.50 -6.05 -18.13
CA GLU A 120 -5.63 -4.84 -18.94
C GLU A 120 -4.36 -3.97 -18.87
N MET A 121 -3.75 -3.86 -17.71
CA MET A 121 -2.46 -3.17 -17.56
C MET A 121 -1.38 -3.80 -18.45
N VAL A 122 -1.25 -5.14 -18.44
CA VAL A 122 -0.28 -5.83 -19.28
C VAL A 122 -0.56 -5.59 -20.77
N LYS A 123 -1.83 -5.64 -21.19
CA LYS A 123 -2.23 -5.34 -22.58
C LYS A 123 -1.86 -3.92 -23.00
N ARG A 124 -2.12 -2.92 -22.14
CA ARG A 124 -1.81 -1.49 -22.43
C ARG A 124 -0.31 -1.24 -22.49
N VAL A 125 0.44 -1.82 -21.57
CA VAL A 125 1.92 -1.67 -21.55
C VAL A 125 2.57 -2.43 -22.69
N ASN A 126 1.98 -3.55 -23.13
CA ASN A 126 2.50 -4.45 -24.17
C ASN A 126 4.00 -4.75 -24.03
N PRO A 127 4.44 -5.30 -22.87
CA PRO A 127 5.85 -5.46 -22.56
C PRO A 127 6.46 -6.63 -23.35
N LYS A 128 7.76 -6.58 -23.58
CA LYS A 128 8.51 -7.69 -24.23
C LYS A 128 8.53 -8.96 -23.36
N ARG A 129 8.42 -8.82 -22.05
CA ARG A 129 8.40 -9.92 -21.08
C ARG A 129 7.70 -9.48 -19.79
N VAL A 130 6.96 -10.41 -19.18
CA VAL A 130 6.28 -10.23 -17.91
C VAL A 130 6.83 -11.23 -16.91
N TYR A 131 7.17 -10.77 -15.72
CA TYR A 131 7.48 -11.60 -14.58
C TYR A 131 6.39 -11.45 -13.53
N THR A 132 5.81 -12.57 -13.10
CA THR A 132 4.79 -12.58 -12.05
C THR A 132 5.38 -13.08 -10.75
N LEU A 133 4.94 -12.50 -9.65
CA LEU A 133 5.54 -12.71 -8.33
C LEU A 133 4.48 -12.62 -7.25
N HIS A 134 4.56 -13.48 -6.24
CA HIS A 134 3.62 -13.61 -5.12
C HIS A 134 2.20 -14.04 -5.52
N GLY A 135 1.44 -14.51 -4.54
CA GLY A 135 0.06 -14.94 -4.73
C GLY A 135 -0.07 -16.04 -5.81
N PHE A 136 -1.00 -15.84 -6.72
CA PHE A 136 -1.28 -16.76 -7.83
C PHE A 136 -0.36 -16.50 -9.05
N ALA A 137 0.95 -16.34 -8.80
CA ALA A 137 1.93 -15.95 -9.82
C ALA A 137 1.98 -16.92 -11.00
N SER A 138 1.90 -18.22 -10.75
CA SER A 138 1.96 -19.26 -11.79
C SER A 138 0.71 -19.25 -12.68
N GLU A 139 -0.45 -19.16 -12.08
CA GLU A 139 -1.75 -19.10 -12.76
C GLU A 139 -1.86 -17.82 -13.60
N PHE A 140 -1.43 -16.69 -13.05
CA PHE A 140 -1.44 -15.44 -13.78
C PHE A 140 -0.46 -15.43 -14.95
N ALA A 141 0.76 -15.97 -14.77
CA ALA A 141 1.71 -16.14 -15.88
C ALA A 141 1.16 -17.06 -16.96
N GLN A 142 0.43 -18.13 -16.60
CA GLN A 142 -0.24 -19.01 -17.56
C GLN A 142 -1.28 -18.26 -18.38
N THR A 143 -2.19 -17.51 -17.73
CA THR A 143 -3.19 -16.69 -18.43
C THR A 143 -2.55 -15.71 -19.40
N LEU A 144 -1.48 -15.03 -18.98
CA LEU A 144 -0.78 -14.10 -19.86
C LEU A 144 -0.16 -14.78 -21.08
N ARG A 145 0.38 -16.02 -20.93
CA ARG A 145 0.87 -16.82 -22.07
C ARG A 145 -0.25 -17.21 -23.02
N GLU A 146 -1.41 -17.61 -22.49
CA GLU A 146 -2.61 -17.91 -23.30
C GLU A 146 -3.10 -16.69 -24.08
N LEU A 147 -2.89 -15.49 -23.55
CA LEU A 147 -3.15 -14.21 -24.22
C LEU A 147 -2.02 -13.77 -25.19
N GLY A 148 -0.96 -14.59 -25.36
CA GLY A 148 0.13 -14.33 -26.30
C GLY A 148 1.31 -13.55 -25.74
N PHE A 149 1.36 -13.25 -24.44
CA PHE A 149 2.48 -12.56 -23.81
C PHE A 149 3.59 -13.53 -23.40
N ASN A 150 4.84 -13.10 -23.47
CA ASN A 150 5.97 -13.84 -22.91
C ASN A 150 5.99 -13.62 -21.38
N ALA A 151 5.36 -14.53 -20.64
CA ALA A 151 5.18 -14.42 -19.19
C ALA A 151 5.78 -15.62 -18.44
N GLN A 152 6.44 -15.35 -17.31
CA GLN A 152 7.07 -16.32 -16.43
C GLN A 152 6.81 -15.99 -14.97
N ALA A 153 6.38 -16.99 -14.18
CA ALA A 153 6.35 -16.88 -12.73
C ALA A 153 7.78 -17.02 -12.18
N LEU A 154 8.13 -16.17 -11.22
CA LEU A 154 9.39 -16.27 -10.49
C LEU A 154 9.18 -17.09 -9.21
N SER A 155 10.01 -18.12 -9.03
CA SER A 155 10.15 -18.81 -7.74
C SER A 155 11.03 -17.99 -6.78
N GLU A 156 11.08 -18.38 -5.49
CA GLU A 156 12.01 -17.78 -4.54
C GLU A 156 13.48 -17.95 -4.95
N GLU A 157 13.82 -19.10 -5.55
CA GLU A 157 15.15 -19.39 -6.09
C GLU A 157 15.50 -18.48 -7.28
N ASP A 158 14.54 -18.23 -8.17
CA ASP A 158 14.71 -17.31 -9.29
C ASP A 158 14.91 -15.86 -8.82
N GLN A 159 14.31 -15.45 -7.71
CA GLN A 159 14.52 -14.12 -7.11
C GLN A 159 15.95 -13.92 -6.64
N LEU A 160 16.54 -14.93 -6.00
CA LEU A 160 17.94 -14.92 -5.57
C LEU A 160 18.88 -14.82 -6.78
N SER A 161 18.60 -15.52 -7.86
CA SER A 161 19.36 -15.47 -9.10
C SER A 161 19.30 -14.11 -9.77
N LEU A 162 18.13 -13.46 -9.80
CA LEU A 162 17.97 -12.10 -10.31
C LEU A 162 18.74 -11.07 -9.47
N GLY A 163 18.71 -11.19 -8.14
CA GLY A 163 19.50 -10.34 -7.23
C GLY A 163 21.01 -10.43 -7.50
N LEU A 164 21.53 -11.62 -7.80
CA LEU A 164 22.93 -11.84 -8.14
C LEU A 164 23.31 -11.24 -9.50
N VAL A 165 22.41 -11.29 -10.49
CA VAL A 165 22.62 -10.70 -11.83
C VAL A 165 22.71 -9.18 -11.73
N PHE A 166 21.84 -8.55 -10.95
CA PHE A 166 21.90 -7.08 -10.73
C PHE A 166 23.15 -6.66 -9.98
N GLN A 167 23.62 -7.43 -9.01
CA GLN A 167 24.90 -7.14 -8.31
C GLN A 167 26.12 -7.28 -9.22
N ARG A 168 26.16 -8.26 -10.13
CA ARG A 168 27.26 -8.43 -11.10
C ARG A 168 27.28 -7.32 -12.16
N GLY A 169 26.13 -6.80 -12.58
CA GLY A 169 26.04 -5.66 -13.50
C GLY A 169 26.51 -4.32 -12.90
N SER A 170 26.44 -4.18 -11.56
CA SER A 170 26.88 -2.96 -10.86
C SER A 170 28.36 -2.95 -10.53
N SER A 171 29.06 -4.08 -10.61
CA SER A 171 30.51 -4.18 -10.28
C SER A 171 31.46 -4.00 -11.47
N ALA A 172 30.94 -3.78 -12.69
CA ALA A 172 31.75 -3.33 -13.82
C ALA A 172 31.99 -1.80 -13.73
N ARG A 173 32.59 -1.35 -12.61
CA ARG A 173 33.21 -0.03 -12.56
C ARG A 173 34.54 -0.09 -13.30
N LEU A 174 34.67 0.78 -14.29
CA LEU A 174 35.95 1.07 -14.96
C LEU A 174 37.07 1.15 -13.93
N ALA A 175 38.13 0.35 -14.18
CA ALA A 175 39.42 0.54 -13.49
C ALA A 175 39.90 1.99 -13.75
N PRO A 176 40.40 2.68 -12.73
CA PRO A 176 40.97 4.00 -12.93
C PRO A 176 42.14 3.91 -13.91
N ALA A 177 42.17 4.81 -14.88
CA ALA A 177 43.25 4.91 -15.84
C ALA A 177 44.59 5.07 -15.09
N ALA A 178 45.61 4.32 -15.51
CA ALA A 178 46.95 4.39 -14.97
C ALA A 178 47.52 5.84 -15.16
N PRO A 179 48.26 6.39 -14.19
CA PRO A 179 48.87 7.69 -14.32
C PRO A 179 49.90 7.70 -15.47
N PRO A 180 50.05 8.83 -16.17
CA PRO A 180 51.02 8.93 -17.26
C PRO A 180 52.44 8.80 -16.71
N ALA A 181 53.32 8.12 -17.47
CA ALA A 181 54.71 7.94 -17.16
C ALA A 181 55.45 9.33 -17.08
N PRO A 182 56.46 9.46 -16.16
CA PRO A 182 57.21 10.70 -16.07
C PRO A 182 57.99 10.96 -17.33
N ARG A 183 57.91 12.19 -17.84
CA ARG A 183 58.74 12.66 -18.96
C ARG A 183 60.20 12.75 -18.47
N GLY A 184 61.08 12.04 -19.16
CA GLY A 184 62.52 12.15 -18.96
C GLY A 184 62.99 13.57 -19.28
N GLU A 185 63.70 14.16 -18.34
CA GLU A 185 64.53 15.34 -18.58
C GLU A 185 65.75 14.89 -19.39
N GLU A 186 65.85 15.41 -20.59
CA GLU A 186 67.12 15.41 -21.34
C GLU A 186 67.94 16.66 -20.93
N VAL A 187 69.19 16.38 -20.59
CA VAL A 187 70.27 17.36 -20.33
C VAL A 187 70.73 18.00 -21.58
#